data_3032f53bdad95643d1dec62308632395
#
_entry.id   3032f53bdad95643d1dec62308632395
#
_cell.length_a   1.000
_cell.length_b   1.000
_cell.length_c   1.000
_cell.angle_alpha   90.00
_cell.angle_beta   90.00
_cell.angle_gamma   90.00
#
_symmetry.space_group_name_H-M   'P 1'
#
loop_
_entity.id
_entity.type
_entity.pdbx_description
1 polymer ?
#
loop_
_entity_poly.entity_id
_entity_poly.type
_entity_poly.pdbx_seq_one_letter_code
_entity_poly.pdbx_strand_id
1 'polypeptide(L)'
;MMDEKQRLRSVYKVTIAGSIINVLLLVLKFAAGILGHSAAMIADAIHSLTDFATDVVVLVFVKLGNKPKDKDHDYGHGKYETLATAIIGISLFAVGMMICWSGLVKTYHAFLGEKLQQPGVVALVAAVVSIVMKEWAYQFTVRVGRKFHSEAVVANAWHHRSDALSSIGTMMGVGGAILLGSHWAVLDPLAAIVVSIFIIKAAWSLVMQSVKELTDVSLSDAEEADIVKTAVEVQGFCEIHNLRTRRIGNNIAIEMHVRMPGSLSLYVAHERATAIEQRLKQKYGADTHVGIHLEPIKINGRYQAPE
;
A
#
# COMPACT_ATOMS: atom_id res chain seq x y z
N MET A 1 -34.18 2.36 -6.75
CA MET A 1 -32.82 2.25 -7.36
C MET A 1 -32.19 3.64 -7.25
N MET A 2 -31.17 3.81 -6.42
CA MET A 2 -30.42 5.06 -6.39
C MET A 2 -29.62 5.20 -7.67
N ASP A 3 -29.63 6.41 -8.27
CA ASP A 3 -28.91 6.70 -9.51
C ASP A 3 -27.39 6.46 -9.31
N GLU A 4 -26.81 5.53 -10.04
CA GLU A 4 -25.39 5.17 -9.99
C GLU A 4 -24.49 6.39 -10.22
N LYS A 5 -24.93 7.35 -11.05
CA LYS A 5 -24.26 8.62 -11.25
C LYS A 5 -24.23 9.48 -9.97
N GLN A 6 -25.28 9.42 -9.15
CA GLN A 6 -25.33 10.14 -7.88
C GLN A 6 -24.41 9.54 -6.82
N ARG A 7 -24.30 8.19 -6.80
CA ARG A 7 -23.33 7.45 -5.98
C ARG A 7 -21.90 7.85 -6.34
N LEU A 8 -21.52 7.75 -7.62
CA LEU A 8 -20.18 8.08 -8.11
C LEU A 8 -19.81 9.54 -7.80
N ARG A 9 -20.72 10.51 -8.05
CA ARG A 9 -20.48 11.92 -7.73
C ARG A 9 -20.25 12.17 -6.25
N SER A 10 -20.99 11.48 -5.38
CA SER A 10 -20.85 11.66 -3.93
C SER A 10 -19.54 11.07 -3.40
N VAL A 11 -19.15 9.89 -3.88
CA VAL A 11 -17.86 9.25 -3.57
C VAL A 11 -16.71 10.14 -4.04
N TYR A 12 -16.76 10.64 -5.28
CA TYR A 12 -15.73 11.53 -5.83
C TYR A 12 -15.58 12.82 -5.03
N LYS A 13 -16.70 13.48 -4.67
CA LYS A 13 -16.68 14.71 -3.88
C LYS A 13 -16.02 14.51 -2.52
N VAL A 14 -16.31 13.40 -1.85
CA VAL A 14 -15.75 13.10 -0.52
C VAL A 14 -14.26 12.80 -0.60
N THR A 15 -13.84 12.03 -1.59
CA THR A 15 -12.42 11.69 -1.81
C THR A 15 -11.61 12.96 -2.13
N ILE A 16 -12.09 13.81 -3.04
CA ILE A 16 -11.42 15.08 -3.38
C ILE A 16 -11.36 16.01 -2.16
N ALA A 17 -12.46 16.13 -1.40
CA ALA A 17 -12.48 16.96 -0.19
C ALA A 17 -11.46 16.45 0.84
N GLY A 18 -11.38 15.15 1.07
CA GLY A 18 -10.37 14.53 1.93
C GLY A 18 -8.94 14.82 1.47
N SER A 19 -8.65 14.68 0.17
CA SER A 19 -7.34 14.99 -0.41
C SER A 19 -6.95 16.47 -0.25
N ILE A 20 -7.89 17.39 -0.46
CA ILE A 20 -7.64 18.83 -0.26
C ILE A 20 -7.32 19.12 1.21
N ILE A 21 -8.06 18.52 2.15
CA ILE A 21 -7.79 18.66 3.58
C ILE A 21 -6.39 18.15 3.92
N ASN A 22 -6.00 16.99 3.39
CA ASN A 22 -4.67 16.40 3.62
C ASN A 22 -3.56 17.33 3.13
N VAL A 23 -3.69 17.92 1.93
CA VAL A 23 -2.70 18.88 1.41
C VAL A 23 -2.63 20.15 2.26
N LEU A 24 -3.77 20.71 2.66
CA LEU A 24 -3.81 21.89 3.52
C LEU A 24 -3.18 21.62 4.89
N LEU A 25 -3.47 20.46 5.50
CA LEU A 25 -2.88 20.05 6.77
C LEU A 25 -1.39 19.77 6.65
N LEU A 26 -0.94 19.20 5.54
CA LEU A 26 0.47 18.98 5.25
C LEU A 26 1.25 20.31 5.25
N VAL A 27 0.76 21.31 4.52
CA VAL A 27 1.38 22.65 4.46
C VAL A 27 1.36 23.32 5.84
N LEU A 28 0.23 23.23 6.54
CA LEU A 28 0.08 23.80 7.89
C LEU A 28 1.08 23.16 8.86
N LYS A 29 1.22 21.83 8.87
CA LYS A 29 2.15 21.11 9.75
C LYS A 29 3.59 21.47 9.47
N PHE A 30 4.03 21.54 8.20
CA PHE A 30 5.37 21.97 7.85
C PHE A 30 5.64 23.42 8.29
N ALA A 31 4.74 24.34 7.98
CA ALA A 31 4.88 25.73 8.38
C ALA A 31 4.95 25.88 9.91
N ALA A 32 4.05 25.20 10.64
CA ALA A 32 4.03 25.24 12.10
C ALA A 32 5.23 24.53 12.74
N GLY A 33 5.73 23.45 12.14
CA GLY A 33 6.92 22.75 12.61
C GLY A 33 8.19 23.59 12.48
N ILE A 34 8.33 24.29 11.36
CA ILE A 34 9.49 25.18 11.10
C ILE A 34 9.38 26.43 11.98
N LEU A 35 8.26 27.16 11.94
CA LEU A 35 8.07 28.39 12.70
C LEU A 35 7.99 28.17 14.21
N GLY A 36 7.46 27.03 14.62
CA GLY A 36 7.37 26.61 16.02
C GLY A 36 8.61 25.86 16.52
N HIS A 37 9.63 25.66 15.71
CA HIS A 37 10.86 24.91 16.05
C HIS A 37 10.60 23.55 16.71
N SER A 38 9.54 22.86 16.28
CA SER A 38 9.10 21.58 16.82
C SER A 38 9.57 20.41 15.96
N ALA A 39 10.42 19.54 16.53
CA ALA A 39 10.88 18.33 15.85
C ALA A 39 9.74 17.32 15.67
N ALA A 40 8.84 17.19 16.67
CA ALA A 40 7.68 16.31 16.60
C ALA A 40 6.69 16.75 15.50
N MET A 41 6.45 18.07 15.35
CA MET A 41 5.56 18.57 14.31
C MET A 41 6.15 18.37 12.92
N ILE A 42 7.46 18.54 12.74
CA ILE A 42 8.14 18.23 11.45
C ILE A 42 8.02 16.74 11.14
N ALA A 43 8.23 15.86 12.13
CA ALA A 43 8.06 14.42 11.96
C ALA A 43 6.62 14.05 11.55
N ASP A 44 5.61 14.64 12.19
CA ASP A 44 4.20 14.45 11.84
C ASP A 44 3.85 15.01 10.46
N ALA A 45 4.46 16.12 10.03
CA ALA A 45 4.34 16.67 8.68
C ALA A 45 4.92 15.69 7.63
N ILE A 46 6.08 15.12 7.90
CA ILE A 46 6.72 14.15 7.02
C ILE A 46 5.92 12.85 6.95
N HIS A 47 5.33 12.40 8.05
CA HIS A 47 4.39 11.29 8.03
C HIS A 47 3.20 11.57 7.08
N SER A 48 2.59 12.75 7.19
CA SER A 48 1.51 13.15 6.27
C SER A 48 1.97 13.32 4.82
N LEU A 49 3.22 13.72 4.58
CA LEU A 49 3.82 13.75 3.24
C LEU A 49 3.97 12.33 2.66
N THR A 50 4.29 11.35 3.50
CA THR A 50 4.37 9.94 3.11
C THR A 50 3.05 9.45 2.54
N ASP A 51 1.97 9.71 3.27
CA ASP A 51 0.63 9.30 2.86
C ASP A 51 0.26 9.94 1.53
N PHE A 52 0.49 11.25 1.41
CA PHE A 52 0.25 11.98 0.16
C PHE A 52 1.12 11.48 -1.01
N ALA A 53 2.39 11.21 -0.77
CA ALA A 53 3.29 10.67 -1.80
C ALA A 53 2.83 9.29 -2.29
N THR A 54 2.39 8.44 -1.38
CA THR A 54 1.82 7.12 -1.71
C THR A 54 0.55 7.27 -2.56
N ASP A 55 -0.35 8.18 -2.19
CA ASP A 55 -1.57 8.46 -2.96
C ASP A 55 -1.25 8.95 -4.39
N VAL A 56 -0.28 9.86 -4.53
CA VAL A 56 0.16 10.36 -5.85
C VAL A 56 0.78 9.25 -6.69
N VAL A 57 1.60 8.40 -6.09
CA VAL A 57 2.20 7.24 -6.79
C VAL A 57 1.09 6.31 -7.29
N VAL A 58 0.13 5.96 -6.44
CA VAL A 58 -0.99 5.12 -6.85
C VAL A 58 -1.72 5.75 -8.04
N LEU A 59 -2.01 7.05 -8.00
CA LEU A 59 -2.74 7.73 -9.08
C LEU A 59 -1.94 7.82 -10.39
N VAL A 60 -0.66 8.14 -10.33
CA VAL A 60 0.19 8.33 -11.53
C VAL A 60 0.63 7.00 -12.11
N PHE A 61 1.07 6.09 -11.25
CA PHE A 61 1.68 4.83 -11.68
C PHE A 61 0.66 3.72 -11.95
N VAL A 62 -0.53 3.75 -11.34
CA VAL A 62 -1.65 2.92 -11.79
C VAL A 62 -1.99 3.25 -13.26
N LYS A 63 -1.98 4.53 -13.63
CA LYS A 63 -2.20 4.93 -15.02
C LYS A 63 -1.08 4.46 -15.95
N LEU A 64 0.17 4.47 -15.49
CA LEU A 64 1.33 4.00 -16.26
C LEU A 64 1.39 2.47 -16.31
N GLY A 65 1.16 1.82 -15.18
CA GLY A 65 1.15 0.35 -15.05
C GLY A 65 -0.01 -0.32 -15.83
N ASN A 66 -1.12 0.40 -16.01
CA ASN A 66 -2.24 -0.04 -16.84
C ASN A 66 -2.02 0.15 -18.35
N LYS A 67 -0.85 0.63 -18.79
CA LYS A 67 -0.54 0.60 -20.22
C LYS A 67 -0.51 -0.84 -20.70
N PRO A 68 -1.19 -1.13 -21.84
CA PRO A 68 -1.18 -2.47 -22.43
C PRO A 68 0.25 -2.88 -22.80
N LYS A 69 0.43 -4.16 -23.04
CA LYS A 69 1.64 -4.74 -23.62
C LYS A 69 2.02 -4.01 -24.89
N ASP A 70 3.30 -3.72 -25.05
CA ASP A 70 3.88 -3.14 -26.24
C ASP A 70 5.11 -3.97 -26.69
N LYS A 71 5.80 -3.51 -27.72
CA LYS A 71 6.90 -4.24 -28.34
C LYS A 71 8.10 -4.41 -27.39
N ASP A 72 8.24 -3.53 -26.38
CA ASP A 72 9.37 -3.51 -25.47
C ASP A 72 9.00 -4.17 -24.12
N HIS A 73 7.70 -4.33 -23.85
CA HIS A 73 7.17 -4.86 -22.57
C HIS A 73 6.09 -5.92 -22.82
N ASP A 74 6.50 -7.16 -23.11
CA ASP A 74 5.60 -8.30 -23.40
C ASP A 74 4.66 -8.65 -22.23
N TYR A 75 5.07 -8.38 -20.99
CA TYR A 75 4.27 -8.59 -19.78
C TYR A 75 3.52 -7.33 -19.31
N GLY A 76 3.56 -6.24 -20.12
CA GLY A 76 2.98 -4.95 -19.77
C GLY A 76 3.85 -4.13 -18.81
N HIS A 77 3.29 -3.03 -18.29
CA HIS A 77 4.05 -2.01 -17.55
C HIS A 77 3.83 -2.09 -16.03
N GLY A 78 3.20 -3.15 -15.51
CA GLY A 78 2.83 -3.24 -14.08
C GLY A 78 3.99 -3.02 -13.10
N LYS A 79 5.19 -3.50 -13.42
CA LYS A 79 6.38 -3.34 -12.54
C LYS A 79 6.88 -1.89 -12.38
N TYR A 80 6.43 -0.95 -13.21
CA TYR A 80 6.74 0.47 -13.00
C TYR A 80 6.12 1.02 -11.71
N GLU A 81 4.91 0.56 -11.36
CA GLU A 81 4.26 0.91 -10.10
C GLU A 81 5.09 0.41 -8.91
N THR A 82 5.54 -0.84 -8.99
CA THR A 82 6.37 -1.47 -7.96
C THR A 82 7.71 -0.75 -7.78
N LEU A 83 8.36 -0.38 -8.89
CA LEU A 83 9.63 0.37 -8.86
C LEU A 83 9.46 1.75 -8.22
N ALA A 84 8.40 2.46 -8.56
CA ALA A 84 8.12 3.77 -7.98
C ALA A 84 7.82 3.67 -6.48
N THR A 85 7.04 2.67 -6.05
CA THR A 85 6.78 2.38 -4.65
C THR A 85 8.08 2.07 -3.89
N ALA A 86 9.01 1.32 -4.51
CA ALA A 86 10.33 1.06 -3.94
C ALA A 86 11.14 2.34 -3.72
N ILE A 87 11.20 3.23 -4.72
CA ILE A 87 11.94 4.50 -4.63
C ILE A 87 11.38 5.38 -3.51
N ILE A 88 10.06 5.48 -3.41
CA ILE A 88 9.41 6.24 -2.33
C ILE A 88 9.70 5.60 -0.97
N GLY A 89 9.54 4.29 -0.84
CA GLY A 89 9.84 3.58 0.39
C GLY A 89 11.28 3.81 0.86
N ILE A 90 12.26 3.74 -0.03
CA ILE A 90 13.69 4.01 0.29
C ILE A 90 13.87 5.46 0.72
N SER A 91 13.30 6.42 0.00
CA SER A 91 13.40 7.84 0.33
C SER A 91 12.82 8.15 1.71
N LEU A 92 11.65 7.57 2.02
CA LEU A 92 10.98 7.73 3.31
C LEU A 92 11.75 7.05 4.45
N PHE A 93 12.33 5.89 4.20
CA PHE A 93 13.19 5.20 5.15
C PHE A 93 14.39 6.08 5.53
N ALA A 94 15.06 6.66 4.54
CA ALA A 94 16.18 7.57 4.77
C ALA A 94 15.77 8.79 5.59
N VAL A 95 14.64 9.43 5.25
CA VAL A 95 14.13 10.60 5.99
C VAL A 95 13.71 10.22 7.41
N GLY A 96 13.03 9.09 7.60
CA GLY A 96 12.68 8.58 8.93
C GLY A 96 13.91 8.34 9.80
N MET A 97 14.96 7.76 9.24
CA MET A 97 16.25 7.58 9.94
C MET A 97 16.91 8.92 10.30
N MET A 98 16.88 9.92 9.42
CA MET A 98 17.42 11.26 9.73
C MET A 98 16.66 11.95 10.88
N ILE A 99 15.32 11.84 10.91
CA ILE A 99 14.50 12.38 12.00
C ILE A 99 14.82 11.66 13.31
N CYS A 100 14.86 10.34 13.28
CA CYS A 100 15.22 9.52 14.45
C CYS A 100 16.58 9.93 15.01
N TRP A 101 17.60 10.02 14.17
CA TRP A 101 18.95 10.43 14.55
C TRP A 101 18.97 11.84 15.14
N SER A 102 18.32 12.81 14.48
CA SER A 102 18.21 14.19 15.00
C SER A 102 17.51 14.23 16.36
N GLY A 103 16.45 13.46 16.55
CA GLY A 103 15.75 13.35 17.82
C GLY A 103 16.63 12.76 18.93
N LEU A 104 17.38 11.69 18.62
CA LEU A 104 18.32 11.06 19.56
C LEU A 104 19.43 12.02 19.98
N VAL A 105 20.04 12.72 19.03
CA VAL A 105 21.11 13.71 19.30
C VAL A 105 20.58 14.83 20.19
N LYS A 106 19.42 15.42 19.88
CA LYS A 106 18.81 16.46 20.71
C LYS A 106 18.47 15.96 22.11
N THR A 107 17.95 14.75 22.23
CA THR A 107 17.65 14.14 23.53
C THR A 107 18.93 13.90 24.33
N TYR A 108 19.99 13.42 23.71
CA TYR A 108 21.30 13.23 24.35
C TYR A 108 21.88 14.53 24.86
N HIS A 109 21.86 15.62 24.05
CA HIS A 109 22.32 16.96 24.48
C HIS A 109 21.50 17.50 25.66
N ALA A 110 20.19 17.23 25.69
CA ALA A 110 19.35 17.59 26.82
C ALA A 110 19.77 16.89 28.10
N PHE A 111 20.14 15.61 28.04
CA PHE A 111 20.66 14.87 29.20
C PHE A 111 22.03 15.37 29.69
N LEU A 112 22.84 15.94 28.81
CA LEU A 112 24.10 16.60 29.18
C LEU A 112 23.90 18.00 29.80
N GLY A 113 22.64 18.44 29.95
CA GLY A 113 22.30 19.72 30.56
C GLY A 113 22.21 20.90 29.59
N GLU A 114 22.29 20.64 28.26
CA GLU A 114 22.07 21.68 27.25
C GLU A 114 20.58 22.08 27.22
N LYS A 115 20.33 23.39 27.18
CA LYS A 115 18.97 23.93 27.11
C LYS A 115 18.44 23.73 25.67
N LEU A 116 17.44 22.89 25.52
CA LEU A 116 16.70 22.77 24.28
C LEU A 116 15.79 23.97 24.08
N GLN A 117 15.62 24.36 22.81
CA GLN A 117 14.62 25.34 22.43
C GLN A 117 13.22 24.76 22.66
N GLN A 118 12.40 25.48 23.45
CA GLN A 118 11.02 25.08 23.69
C GLN A 118 10.20 25.26 22.42
N PRO A 119 9.36 24.28 22.00
CA PRO A 119 8.51 24.44 20.83
C PRO A 119 7.53 25.58 21.02
N GLY A 120 7.24 26.28 19.93
CA GLY A 120 6.30 27.39 19.91
C GLY A 120 4.84 26.93 19.97
N VAL A 121 3.97 27.76 20.54
CA VAL A 121 2.52 27.50 20.63
C VAL A 121 1.90 27.24 19.24
N VAL A 122 2.48 27.79 18.18
CA VAL A 122 2.03 27.56 16.79
C VAL A 122 2.04 26.06 16.44
N ALA A 123 3.06 25.30 16.88
CA ALA A 123 3.13 23.86 16.66
C ALA A 123 1.99 23.13 17.41
N LEU A 124 1.70 23.52 18.64
CA LEU A 124 0.59 22.95 19.41
C LEU A 124 -0.76 23.22 18.77
N VAL A 125 -1.00 24.46 18.35
CA VAL A 125 -2.24 24.85 17.67
C VAL A 125 -2.42 24.04 16.37
N ALA A 126 -1.36 23.89 15.58
CA ALA A 126 -1.39 23.10 14.35
C ALA A 126 -1.67 21.60 14.61
N ALA A 127 -1.14 21.04 15.70
CA ALA A 127 -1.43 19.65 16.11
C ALA A 127 -2.92 19.49 16.43
N VAL A 128 -3.48 20.39 17.24
CA VAL A 128 -4.91 20.37 17.60
C VAL A 128 -5.79 20.53 16.36
N VAL A 129 -5.50 21.51 15.50
CA VAL A 129 -6.23 21.73 14.23
C VAL A 129 -6.16 20.47 13.35
N SER A 130 -4.99 19.84 13.26
CA SER A 130 -4.82 18.61 12.48
C SER A 130 -5.72 17.48 12.98
N ILE A 131 -5.75 17.24 14.31
CA ILE A 131 -6.59 16.22 14.92
C ILE A 131 -8.08 16.49 14.65
N VAL A 132 -8.53 17.71 14.88
CA VAL A 132 -9.92 18.11 14.68
C VAL A 132 -10.35 17.96 13.21
N MET A 133 -9.51 18.43 12.28
CA MET A 133 -9.81 18.35 10.85
C MET A 133 -9.80 16.92 10.33
N LYS A 134 -8.87 16.07 10.81
CA LYS A 134 -8.84 14.65 10.44
C LYS A 134 -10.01 13.87 11.02
N GLU A 135 -10.42 14.13 12.27
CA GLU A 135 -11.62 13.50 12.85
C GLU A 135 -12.89 13.98 12.11
N TRP A 136 -12.96 15.26 11.73
CA TRP A 136 -14.05 15.76 10.90
C TRP A 136 -14.09 15.10 9.52
N ALA A 137 -12.92 14.95 8.86
CA ALA A 137 -12.80 14.23 7.59
C ALA A 137 -13.24 12.76 7.73
N TYR A 138 -12.85 12.09 8.82
CA TYR A 138 -13.32 10.73 9.13
C TYR A 138 -14.85 10.69 9.21
N GLN A 139 -15.47 11.55 10.04
CA GLN A 139 -16.92 11.56 10.24
C GLN A 139 -17.69 11.84 8.95
N PHE A 140 -17.17 12.76 8.13
CA PHE A 140 -17.74 13.10 6.84
C PHE A 140 -17.64 11.92 5.86
N THR A 141 -16.46 11.33 5.74
CA THR A 141 -16.18 10.24 4.79
C THR A 141 -16.89 8.95 5.17
N VAL A 142 -16.90 8.56 6.46
CA VAL A 142 -17.54 7.33 6.91
C VAL A 142 -19.06 7.35 6.73
N ARG A 143 -19.71 8.53 6.92
CA ARG A 143 -21.15 8.66 6.69
C ARG A 143 -21.50 8.42 5.23
N VAL A 144 -20.70 8.95 4.30
CA VAL A 144 -20.91 8.73 2.86
C VAL A 144 -20.61 7.29 2.49
N GLY A 145 -19.50 6.71 2.98
CA GLY A 145 -19.14 5.32 2.73
C GLY A 145 -20.23 4.33 3.17
N ARG A 146 -20.76 4.52 4.37
CA ARG A 146 -21.88 3.69 4.89
C ARG A 146 -23.16 3.90 4.11
N LYS A 147 -23.51 5.13 3.76
CA LYS A 147 -24.72 5.44 2.97
C LYS A 147 -24.73 4.76 1.61
N PHE A 148 -23.58 4.65 0.98
CA PHE A 148 -23.44 4.07 -0.36
C PHE A 148 -22.87 2.65 -0.37
N HIS A 149 -22.75 2.00 0.81
CA HIS A 149 -22.20 0.65 0.97
C HIS A 149 -20.85 0.46 0.26
N SER A 150 -19.96 1.48 0.33
CA SER A 150 -18.64 1.45 -0.27
C SER A 150 -17.59 1.18 0.79
N GLU A 151 -17.11 -0.07 0.84
CA GLU A 151 -16.06 -0.49 1.79
C GLU A 151 -14.76 0.29 1.58
N ALA A 152 -14.40 0.60 0.33
CA ALA A 152 -13.22 1.41 0.02
C ALA A 152 -13.29 2.82 0.63
N VAL A 153 -14.46 3.48 0.57
CA VAL A 153 -14.65 4.81 1.18
C VAL A 153 -14.64 4.71 2.71
N VAL A 154 -15.18 3.64 3.29
CA VAL A 154 -15.10 3.39 4.73
C VAL A 154 -13.66 3.14 5.17
N ALA A 155 -12.90 2.34 4.42
CA ALA A 155 -11.48 2.10 4.70
C ALA A 155 -10.66 3.39 4.64
N ASN A 156 -10.88 4.26 3.63
CA ASN A 156 -10.25 5.58 3.54
C ASN A 156 -10.62 6.49 4.72
N ALA A 157 -11.86 6.41 5.21
CA ALA A 157 -12.25 7.15 6.43
C ALA A 157 -11.42 6.67 7.64
N TRP A 158 -11.26 5.36 7.84
CA TRP A 158 -10.46 4.82 8.93
C TRP A 158 -8.98 5.23 8.82
N HIS A 159 -8.45 5.39 7.61
CA HIS A 159 -7.11 5.94 7.40
C HIS A 159 -6.99 7.34 8.00
N HIS A 160 -7.92 8.26 7.69
CA HIS A 160 -7.94 9.61 8.30
C HIS A 160 -7.95 9.56 9.84
N ARG A 161 -8.68 8.60 10.43
CA ARG A 161 -8.73 8.46 11.88
C ARG A 161 -7.43 7.92 12.47
N SER A 162 -6.77 6.97 11.79
CA SER A 162 -5.44 6.50 12.19
C SER A 162 -4.42 7.61 12.21
N ASP A 163 -4.45 8.49 11.22
CA ASP A 163 -3.57 9.66 11.15
C ASP A 163 -3.87 10.67 12.25
N ALA A 164 -5.15 10.85 12.62
CA ALA A 164 -5.52 11.70 13.77
C ALA A 164 -4.91 11.14 15.07
N LEU A 165 -4.91 9.82 15.25
CA LEU A 165 -4.30 9.16 16.42
C LEU A 165 -2.78 9.35 16.46
N SER A 166 -2.08 9.31 15.32
CA SER A 166 -0.63 9.59 15.27
C SER A 166 -0.32 11.03 15.66
N SER A 167 -1.14 12.00 15.21
CA SER A 167 -1.00 13.42 15.58
C SER A 167 -1.26 13.69 17.07
N ILE A 168 -1.98 12.82 17.79
CA ILE A 168 -2.13 12.92 19.26
C ILE A 168 -0.78 12.75 19.94
N GLY A 169 0.06 11.82 19.50
CA GLY A 169 1.42 11.66 20.02
C GLY A 169 2.26 12.94 19.89
N THR A 170 2.20 13.57 18.73
CA THR A 170 2.83 14.88 18.47
C THR A 170 2.28 15.96 19.37
N MET A 171 0.96 16.07 19.52
CA MET A 171 0.31 17.02 20.41
C MET A 171 0.75 16.84 21.87
N MET A 172 0.84 15.62 22.35
CA MET A 172 1.30 15.32 23.71
C MET A 172 2.76 15.72 23.92
N GLY A 173 3.65 15.43 22.96
CA GLY A 173 5.07 15.82 23.02
C GLY A 173 5.26 17.32 23.04
N VAL A 174 4.66 18.02 22.06
CA VAL A 174 4.72 19.50 21.93
C VAL A 174 4.01 20.18 23.11
N GLY A 175 2.80 19.72 23.45
CA GLY A 175 2.02 20.27 24.57
C GLY A 175 2.70 20.09 25.92
N GLY A 176 3.25 18.90 26.17
CA GLY A 176 4.04 18.63 27.38
C GLY A 176 5.28 19.52 27.48
N ALA A 177 6.01 19.69 26.36
CA ALA A 177 7.17 20.58 26.32
C ALA A 177 6.84 22.04 26.61
N ILE A 178 5.64 22.50 26.18
CA ILE A 178 5.17 23.88 26.42
C ILE A 178 4.65 24.04 27.86
N LEU A 179 3.75 23.15 28.30
CA LEU A 179 3.01 23.30 29.56
C LEU A 179 3.89 23.02 30.80
N LEU A 180 4.84 22.10 30.71
CA LEU A 180 5.71 21.72 31.84
C LEU A 180 6.98 22.57 31.91
N GLY A 181 7.20 23.47 30.93
CA GLY A 181 8.32 24.41 30.94
C GLY A 181 9.60 23.89 30.31
N SER A 182 10.64 24.73 30.29
CA SER A 182 11.89 24.51 29.53
C SER A 182 12.65 23.23 29.90
N HIS A 183 12.55 22.73 31.15
CA HIS A 183 13.14 21.46 31.53
C HIS A 183 12.52 20.25 30.81
N TRP A 184 11.28 20.38 30.37
CA TRP A 184 10.55 19.33 29.68
C TRP A 184 10.54 19.52 28.16
N ALA A 185 11.35 20.45 27.61
CA ALA A 185 11.50 20.64 26.17
C ALA A 185 11.98 19.36 25.45
N VAL A 186 12.58 18.42 26.19
CA VAL A 186 12.98 17.09 25.68
C VAL A 186 11.80 16.23 25.21
N LEU A 187 10.58 16.51 25.64
CA LEU A 187 9.39 15.77 25.19
C LEU A 187 9.11 15.93 23.70
N ASP A 188 9.47 17.06 23.09
CA ASP A 188 9.32 17.28 21.65
C ASP A 188 10.24 16.36 20.83
N PRO A 189 11.57 16.31 21.02
CA PRO A 189 12.42 15.36 20.30
C PRO A 189 12.11 13.89 20.63
N LEU A 190 11.65 13.56 21.84
CA LEU A 190 11.19 12.21 22.17
C LEU A 190 9.95 11.82 21.37
N ALA A 191 8.98 12.72 21.23
CA ALA A 191 7.81 12.49 20.37
C ALA A 191 8.22 12.35 18.90
N ALA A 192 9.20 13.14 18.42
CA ALA A 192 9.76 13.00 17.08
C ALA A 192 10.39 11.62 16.85
N ILE A 193 11.11 11.06 17.82
CA ILE A 193 11.66 9.70 17.75
C ILE A 193 10.54 8.67 17.62
N VAL A 194 9.50 8.77 18.45
CA VAL A 194 8.35 7.85 18.38
C VAL A 194 7.69 7.90 17.01
N VAL A 195 7.40 9.09 16.49
CA VAL A 195 6.80 9.26 15.16
C VAL A 195 7.72 8.70 14.06
N SER A 196 9.03 8.95 14.15
CA SER A 196 10.00 8.45 13.15
C SER A 196 10.06 6.93 13.10
N ILE A 197 9.88 6.22 14.23
CA ILE A 197 9.80 4.75 14.26
C ILE A 197 8.60 4.26 13.43
N PHE A 198 7.44 4.92 13.53
CA PHE A 198 6.29 4.57 12.69
C PHE A 198 6.55 4.82 11.20
N ILE A 199 7.22 5.95 10.86
CA ILE A 199 7.62 6.26 9.47
C ILE A 199 8.57 5.18 8.95
N ILE A 200 9.59 4.81 9.70
CA ILE A 200 10.58 3.78 9.33
C ILE A 200 9.88 2.43 9.12
N LYS A 201 8.97 2.05 10.02
CA LYS A 201 8.20 0.79 9.90
C LYS A 201 7.34 0.78 8.63
N ALA A 202 6.62 1.85 8.35
CA ALA A 202 5.79 1.97 7.15
C ALA A 202 6.65 1.93 5.87
N ALA A 203 7.73 2.71 5.83
CA ALA A 203 8.68 2.73 4.72
C ALA A 203 9.31 1.36 4.47
N TRP A 204 9.73 0.65 5.52
CA TRP A 204 10.25 -0.71 5.43
C TRP A 204 9.24 -1.69 4.83
N SER A 205 7.97 -1.57 5.22
CA SER A 205 6.90 -2.40 4.66
C SER A 205 6.74 -2.18 3.15
N LEU A 206 6.76 -0.90 2.69
CA LEU A 206 6.69 -0.55 1.27
C LEU A 206 7.89 -1.09 0.49
N VAL A 207 9.10 -0.91 1.01
CA VAL A 207 10.33 -1.43 0.38
C VAL A 207 10.26 -2.95 0.28
N MET A 208 9.91 -3.64 1.36
CA MET A 208 9.90 -5.10 1.39
C MET A 208 8.83 -5.69 0.49
N GLN A 209 7.65 -5.05 0.39
CA GLN A 209 6.62 -5.45 -0.56
C GLN A 209 7.13 -5.30 -2.00
N SER A 210 7.75 -4.18 -2.33
CA SER A 210 8.31 -3.93 -3.66
C SER A 210 9.45 -4.89 -3.99
N VAL A 211 10.34 -5.17 -3.04
CA VAL A 211 11.42 -6.16 -3.23
C VAL A 211 10.85 -7.54 -3.53
N LYS A 212 9.86 -8.00 -2.77
CA LYS A 212 9.21 -9.30 -3.00
C LYS A 212 8.62 -9.39 -4.41
N GLU A 213 7.97 -8.34 -4.86
CA GLU A 213 7.37 -8.32 -6.19
C GLU A 213 8.41 -8.24 -7.32
N LEU A 214 9.47 -7.44 -7.15
CA LEU A 214 10.56 -7.33 -8.12
C LEU A 214 11.41 -8.61 -8.21
N THR A 215 11.47 -9.39 -7.13
CA THR A 215 12.19 -10.68 -7.07
C THR A 215 11.30 -11.87 -7.40
N ASP A 216 10.10 -11.62 -7.94
CA ASP A 216 9.17 -12.67 -8.37
C ASP A 216 8.80 -13.66 -7.26
N VAL A 217 8.62 -13.19 -6.02
CA VAL A 217 8.12 -14.03 -4.91
C VAL A 217 6.73 -14.55 -5.28
N SER A 218 6.49 -15.85 -5.03
CA SER A 218 5.21 -16.50 -5.26
C SER A 218 4.06 -15.83 -4.50
N LEU A 219 2.85 -16.06 -4.97
CA LEU A 219 1.63 -15.73 -4.23
C LEU A 219 1.58 -16.51 -2.90
N SER A 220 0.68 -16.13 -2.02
CA SER A 220 0.48 -16.86 -0.77
C SER A 220 -0.07 -18.27 -1.01
N ASP A 221 0.23 -19.21 -0.10
CA ASP A 221 -0.26 -20.59 -0.17
C ASP A 221 -1.78 -20.65 -0.33
N ALA A 222 -2.51 -19.71 0.28
CA ALA A 222 -3.96 -19.61 0.16
C ALA A 222 -4.41 -19.21 -1.25
N GLU A 223 -3.70 -18.24 -1.88
CA GLU A 223 -3.97 -17.82 -3.26
C GLU A 223 -3.62 -18.93 -4.25
N GLU A 224 -2.48 -19.63 -4.04
CA GLU A 224 -2.06 -20.75 -4.89
C GLU A 224 -3.04 -21.93 -4.80
N ALA A 225 -3.50 -22.27 -3.59
CA ALA A 225 -4.53 -23.30 -3.39
C ALA A 225 -5.85 -22.93 -4.08
N ASP A 226 -6.23 -21.65 -4.07
CA ASP A 226 -7.44 -21.17 -4.74
C ASP A 226 -7.30 -21.17 -6.27
N ILE A 227 -6.10 -20.91 -6.81
CA ILE A 227 -5.76 -21.06 -8.23
C ILE A 227 -5.92 -22.51 -8.67
N VAL A 228 -5.32 -23.45 -7.92
CA VAL A 228 -5.44 -24.89 -8.20
C VAL A 228 -6.89 -25.33 -8.14
N LYS A 229 -7.63 -24.96 -7.10
CA LYS A 229 -9.05 -25.27 -6.97
C LYS A 229 -9.85 -24.77 -8.16
N THR A 230 -9.62 -23.54 -8.59
CA THR A 230 -10.32 -22.92 -9.73
C THR A 230 -10.03 -23.64 -11.04
N ALA A 231 -8.77 -24.06 -11.25
CA ALA A 231 -8.40 -24.82 -12.44
C ALA A 231 -8.99 -26.25 -12.42
N VAL A 232 -9.09 -26.87 -11.24
CA VAL A 232 -9.69 -28.22 -11.04
C VAL A 232 -11.19 -28.24 -11.33
N GLU A 233 -11.88 -27.12 -11.24
CA GLU A 233 -13.31 -27.02 -11.61
C GLU A 233 -13.57 -27.29 -13.11
N VAL A 234 -12.54 -27.15 -13.94
CA VAL A 234 -12.61 -27.46 -15.37
C VAL A 234 -12.41 -28.97 -15.58
N GLN A 235 -13.38 -29.63 -16.19
CA GLN A 235 -13.35 -31.09 -16.36
C GLN A 235 -12.26 -31.56 -17.34
N GLY A 236 -11.72 -32.75 -17.08
CA GLY A 236 -10.98 -33.53 -18.06
C GLY A 236 -9.45 -33.45 -18.00
N PHE A 237 -8.88 -33.08 -16.89
CA PHE A 237 -7.46 -33.23 -16.60
C PHE A 237 -7.25 -34.16 -15.38
N CYS A 238 -6.01 -34.59 -15.16
CA CYS A 238 -5.71 -35.55 -14.11
C CYS A 238 -4.89 -34.96 -12.96
N GLU A 239 -4.00 -34.04 -13.24
CA GLU A 239 -3.07 -33.51 -12.23
C GLU A 239 -2.53 -32.14 -12.65
N ILE A 240 -2.51 -31.20 -11.69
CA ILE A 240 -1.78 -29.93 -11.80
C ILE A 240 -0.51 -30.05 -10.97
N HIS A 241 0.62 -29.65 -11.53
CA HIS A 241 1.90 -29.61 -10.83
C HIS A 241 2.79 -28.50 -11.37
N ASN A 242 3.95 -28.29 -10.75
CA ASN A 242 4.91 -27.24 -11.11
C ASN A 242 4.23 -25.85 -11.26
N LEU A 243 3.32 -25.54 -10.32
CA LEU A 243 2.70 -24.23 -10.26
C LEU A 243 3.77 -23.19 -9.92
N ARG A 244 3.82 -22.13 -10.70
CA ARG A 244 4.63 -20.94 -10.47
C ARG A 244 3.74 -19.73 -10.57
N THR A 245 3.85 -18.83 -9.62
CA THR A 245 3.04 -17.63 -9.54
C THR A 245 3.92 -16.42 -9.23
N ARG A 246 3.51 -15.25 -9.68
CA ARG A 246 4.13 -13.99 -9.31
C ARG A 246 3.18 -12.82 -9.54
N ARG A 247 3.43 -11.69 -8.87
CA ARG A 247 2.74 -10.43 -9.13
C ARG A 247 3.45 -9.63 -10.22
N ILE A 248 2.66 -8.92 -11.03
CA ILE A 248 3.13 -7.97 -12.04
C ILE A 248 2.27 -6.70 -11.85
N GLY A 249 2.61 -5.87 -10.87
CA GLY A 249 1.75 -4.78 -10.41
C GLY A 249 0.41 -5.30 -9.88
N ASN A 250 -0.69 -4.78 -10.41
CA ASN A 250 -2.03 -5.23 -10.04
C ASN A 250 -2.45 -6.57 -10.66
N ASN A 251 -1.66 -7.09 -11.59
CA ASN A 251 -1.93 -8.35 -12.28
C ASN A 251 -1.10 -9.49 -11.68
N ILE A 252 -1.49 -10.72 -12.01
CA ILE A 252 -0.74 -11.91 -11.63
C ILE A 252 -0.33 -12.70 -12.88
N ALA A 253 0.81 -13.38 -12.77
CA ALA A 253 1.22 -14.41 -13.71
C ALA A 253 1.11 -15.78 -13.05
N ILE A 254 0.52 -16.71 -13.76
CA ILE A 254 0.27 -18.09 -13.36
C ILE A 254 0.84 -18.98 -14.44
N GLU A 255 1.80 -19.82 -14.08
CA GLU A 255 2.37 -20.84 -14.95
C GLU A 255 2.16 -22.20 -14.29
N MET A 256 1.63 -23.18 -15.02
CA MET A 256 1.40 -24.51 -14.47
C MET A 256 1.55 -25.60 -15.50
N HIS A 257 1.87 -26.80 -15.05
CA HIS A 257 1.81 -28.00 -15.84
C HIS A 257 0.51 -28.75 -15.55
N VAL A 258 -0.13 -29.20 -16.60
CA VAL A 258 -1.41 -29.94 -16.53
C VAL A 258 -1.27 -31.26 -17.25
N ARG A 259 -1.46 -32.37 -16.54
CA ARG A 259 -1.45 -33.72 -17.14
C ARG A 259 -2.82 -34.09 -17.63
N MET A 260 -2.87 -34.60 -18.85
CA MET A 260 -4.09 -35.08 -19.52
C MET A 260 -3.85 -36.46 -20.13
N PRO A 261 -4.91 -37.26 -20.41
CA PRO A 261 -4.76 -38.53 -21.10
C PRO A 261 -4.01 -38.38 -22.43
N GLY A 262 -2.98 -39.19 -22.66
CA GLY A 262 -2.15 -39.14 -23.87
C GLY A 262 -2.88 -39.49 -25.17
N SER A 263 -4.06 -40.09 -25.05
CA SER A 263 -4.94 -40.41 -26.19
C SER A 263 -5.75 -39.20 -26.69
N LEU A 264 -5.74 -38.06 -25.99
CA LEU A 264 -6.44 -36.86 -26.44
C LEU A 264 -5.77 -36.28 -27.68
N SER A 265 -6.58 -35.85 -28.67
CA SER A 265 -6.06 -35.05 -29.76
C SER A 265 -5.53 -33.72 -29.21
N LEU A 266 -4.52 -33.15 -29.87
CA LEU A 266 -3.99 -31.82 -29.55
C LEU A 266 -5.12 -30.75 -29.52
N TYR A 267 -6.08 -30.85 -30.38
CA TYR A 267 -7.24 -29.96 -30.44
C TYR A 267 -8.04 -29.99 -29.12
N VAL A 268 -8.42 -31.18 -28.66
CA VAL A 268 -9.21 -31.33 -27.42
C VAL A 268 -8.40 -30.93 -26.20
N ALA A 269 -7.12 -31.27 -26.15
CA ALA A 269 -6.24 -30.86 -25.07
C ALA A 269 -6.09 -29.34 -24.99
N HIS A 270 -5.97 -28.65 -26.14
CA HIS A 270 -5.89 -27.20 -26.23
C HIS A 270 -7.22 -26.53 -25.82
N GLU A 271 -8.38 -27.05 -26.23
CA GLU A 271 -9.68 -26.51 -25.78
C GLU A 271 -9.80 -26.54 -24.24
N ARG A 272 -9.37 -27.64 -23.60
CA ARG A 272 -9.38 -27.76 -22.14
C ARG A 272 -8.42 -26.78 -21.47
N ALA A 273 -7.22 -26.61 -22.01
CA ALA A 273 -6.26 -25.62 -21.52
C ALA A 273 -6.83 -24.19 -21.64
N THR A 274 -7.46 -23.89 -22.76
CA THR A 274 -8.13 -22.59 -22.98
C THR A 274 -9.28 -22.37 -21.99
N ALA A 275 -10.05 -23.41 -21.67
CA ALA A 275 -11.11 -23.32 -20.67
C ALA A 275 -10.56 -23.01 -19.26
N ILE A 276 -9.42 -23.64 -18.86
CA ILE A 276 -8.73 -23.34 -17.60
C ILE A 276 -8.25 -21.88 -17.61
N GLU A 277 -7.58 -21.45 -18.69
CA GLU A 277 -7.11 -20.07 -18.85
C GLU A 277 -8.26 -19.05 -18.71
N GLN A 278 -9.35 -19.27 -19.41
CA GLN A 278 -10.52 -18.38 -19.35
C GLN A 278 -11.12 -18.34 -17.95
N ARG A 279 -11.21 -19.47 -17.27
CA ARG A 279 -11.74 -19.53 -15.91
C ARG A 279 -10.87 -18.76 -14.91
N LEU A 280 -9.54 -18.90 -15.02
CA LEU A 280 -8.60 -18.15 -14.21
C LEU A 280 -8.68 -16.64 -14.51
N LYS A 281 -8.73 -16.24 -15.81
CA LYS A 281 -8.89 -14.84 -16.20
C LYS A 281 -10.21 -14.24 -15.75
N GLN A 282 -11.30 -14.99 -15.75
CA GLN A 282 -12.58 -14.52 -15.21
C GLN A 282 -12.51 -14.22 -13.71
N LYS A 283 -11.74 -14.98 -12.96
CA LYS A 283 -11.63 -14.84 -11.51
C LYS A 283 -10.59 -13.78 -11.08
N TYR A 284 -9.43 -13.77 -11.70
CA TYR A 284 -8.29 -12.94 -11.30
C TYR A 284 -8.09 -11.68 -12.16
N GLY A 285 -8.89 -11.51 -13.21
CA GLY A 285 -8.83 -10.38 -14.12
C GLY A 285 -8.39 -10.76 -15.53
N ALA A 286 -8.90 -10.03 -16.52
CA ALA A 286 -8.66 -10.30 -17.95
C ALA A 286 -7.17 -10.20 -18.34
N ASP A 287 -6.41 -9.36 -17.62
CA ASP A 287 -4.99 -9.13 -17.87
C ASP A 287 -4.07 -10.14 -17.15
N THR A 288 -4.64 -11.13 -16.44
CA THR A 288 -3.87 -12.22 -15.83
C THR A 288 -3.11 -12.99 -16.91
N HIS A 289 -1.79 -13.12 -16.74
CA HIS A 289 -0.99 -13.98 -17.62
C HIS A 289 -1.16 -15.43 -17.17
N VAL A 290 -1.61 -16.31 -18.06
CA VAL A 290 -1.77 -17.74 -17.77
C VAL A 290 -1.00 -18.54 -18.81
N GLY A 291 0.03 -19.25 -18.36
CA GLY A 291 0.84 -20.18 -19.16
C GLY A 291 0.54 -21.63 -18.73
N ILE A 292 0.05 -22.45 -19.64
CA ILE A 292 -0.25 -23.86 -19.37
C ILE A 292 0.62 -24.75 -20.24
N HIS A 293 1.46 -25.55 -19.57
CA HIS A 293 2.22 -26.61 -20.24
C HIS A 293 1.45 -27.91 -20.11
N LEU A 294 1.07 -28.48 -21.27
CA LEU A 294 0.34 -29.73 -21.32
C LEU A 294 1.30 -30.92 -21.35
N GLU A 295 1.07 -31.89 -20.49
CA GLU A 295 1.83 -33.14 -20.44
C GLU A 295 0.89 -34.35 -20.49
N PRO A 296 1.30 -35.48 -21.10
CA PRO A 296 0.60 -36.75 -20.93
C PRO A 296 0.67 -37.24 -19.48
N ILE A 297 -0.33 -38.01 -19.04
CA ILE A 297 -0.31 -38.69 -17.74
C ILE A 297 0.95 -39.57 -17.64
N LYS A 298 1.54 -39.66 -16.47
CA LYS A 298 2.62 -40.60 -16.17
C LYS A 298 2.05 -41.83 -15.50
N ILE A 299 2.41 -43.02 -16.06
CA ILE A 299 2.13 -44.32 -15.47
C ILE A 299 3.49 -44.98 -15.18
N ASN A 300 3.74 -45.33 -13.93
CA ASN A 300 5.01 -45.88 -13.48
C ASN A 300 6.24 -45.01 -13.87
N GLY A 301 6.09 -43.67 -13.78
CA GLY A 301 7.18 -42.73 -14.07
C GLY A 301 7.43 -42.44 -15.55
N ARG A 302 6.72 -43.09 -16.50
CA ARG A 302 6.82 -42.86 -17.94
C ARG A 302 5.55 -42.19 -18.48
N TYR A 303 5.72 -41.33 -19.45
CA TYR A 303 4.56 -40.70 -20.13
C TYR A 303 3.76 -41.78 -20.87
N GLN A 304 2.44 -41.69 -20.76
CA GLN A 304 1.54 -42.56 -21.51
C GLN A 304 1.62 -42.19 -23.01
N ALA A 305 2.03 -43.14 -23.83
CA ALA A 305 1.97 -43.00 -25.28
C ALA A 305 0.51 -43.04 -25.77
N PRO A 306 0.16 -42.34 -26.86
CA PRO A 306 -1.12 -42.54 -27.52
C PRO A 306 -1.20 -43.98 -28.04
N GLU A 307 -2.34 -44.62 -27.79
CA GLU A 307 -2.65 -45.94 -28.38
C GLU A 307 -2.88 -45.86 -29.87
#